data_2cc97a06c04656ceacf094055f2a8f6c
#
_entry.id   2cc97a06c04656ceacf094055f2a8f6c
#
_cell.length_a   1.000
_cell.length_b   1.000
_cell.length_c   1.000
_cell.angle_alpha   90.00
_cell.angle_beta   90.00
_cell.angle_gamma   90.00
#
_symmetry.space_group_name_H-M   'P 1'
#
loop_
_entity.id
_entity.type
_entity.pdbx_description
1 polymer ?
#
loop_
_entity_poly.entity_id
_entity_poly.type
_entity_poly.pdbx_seq_one_letter_code
_entity_poly.pdbx_strand_id
1 'polypeptide(L)'
;MKPGKGFKRPDAAELRIKRSEATLTVPVFKSKTCKACRARFTPSKKLQAVCDHRCAELLVEQRRQKEVDRRMREDRVSTRAALDAIKPRSHWLKQAQAAVNAYVRARDAGRPCISCGKPDIGSRDAGHFFTVGARPELRFDLDNIHAQCVRCNQHQHGNVAFYRIGLTAKIGEARVARLEGPHAPLKLTIPDLQALRDHYRAELRELKKEA
;
A
#
# COMPACT_ATOMS: atom_id res chain seq x y z
N MET A 1 -20.77 69.51 -39.16
CA MET A 1 -20.74 68.84 -37.86
C MET A 1 -21.99 69.25 -37.08
N LYS A 2 -22.91 68.34 -36.77
CA LYS A 2 -24.09 68.63 -35.96
C LYS A 2 -23.73 68.57 -34.48
N PRO A 3 -24.13 69.49 -33.61
CA PRO A 3 -23.85 69.51 -32.21
C PRO A 3 -24.53 68.35 -31.51
N GLY A 4 -23.79 67.60 -30.68
CA GLY A 4 -24.25 66.45 -29.91
C GLY A 4 -25.31 66.88 -28.88
N LYS A 5 -26.38 66.08 -28.75
CA LYS A 5 -27.43 66.25 -27.74
C LYS A 5 -26.83 66.08 -26.34
N GLY A 6 -26.83 67.15 -25.57
CA GLY A 6 -26.35 67.16 -24.19
C GLY A 6 -27.16 66.15 -23.33
N PHE A 7 -26.43 65.42 -22.49
CA PHE A 7 -26.99 64.46 -21.52
C PHE A 7 -27.73 65.25 -20.43
N LYS A 8 -29.08 65.23 -20.45
CA LYS A 8 -29.89 65.80 -19.37
C LYS A 8 -29.79 64.89 -18.13
N ARG A 9 -29.22 65.45 -17.06
CA ARG A 9 -29.25 64.75 -15.76
C ARG A 9 -30.73 64.69 -15.30
N PRO A 10 -31.22 63.53 -14.84
CA PRO A 10 -32.57 63.42 -14.28
C PRO A 10 -32.67 64.26 -12.99
N ASP A 11 -33.86 64.84 -12.75
CA ASP A 11 -34.15 65.64 -11.59
C ASP A 11 -33.99 64.82 -10.29
N ALA A 12 -33.48 65.43 -9.22
CA ALA A 12 -33.28 64.80 -7.90
C ALA A 12 -34.61 64.26 -7.32
N ALA A 13 -35.76 64.82 -7.69
CA ALA A 13 -37.09 64.33 -7.33
C ALA A 13 -37.42 63.01 -8.03
N GLU A 14 -37.16 62.88 -9.35
CA GLU A 14 -37.35 61.61 -10.12
C GLU A 14 -36.44 60.49 -9.62
N LEU A 15 -35.20 60.78 -9.17
CA LEU A 15 -34.30 59.82 -8.59
C LEU A 15 -34.76 59.33 -7.20
N ARG A 16 -35.44 60.20 -6.42
CA ARG A 16 -36.06 59.81 -5.13
C ARG A 16 -37.27 58.90 -5.33
N ILE A 17 -38.15 59.16 -6.30
CA ILE A 17 -39.33 58.32 -6.58
C ILE A 17 -38.88 56.93 -7.04
N LYS A 18 -37.89 56.81 -7.93
CA LYS A 18 -37.36 55.53 -8.39
C LYS A 18 -36.64 54.73 -7.26
N ARG A 19 -36.15 55.39 -6.21
CA ARG A 19 -35.55 54.72 -5.04
C ARG A 19 -36.59 54.20 -4.05
N SER A 20 -37.80 54.83 -3.98
CA SER A 20 -38.85 54.40 -3.06
C SER A 20 -39.66 53.20 -3.56
N GLU A 21 -39.64 52.92 -4.89
CA GLU A 21 -40.32 51.78 -5.49
C GLU A 21 -39.46 50.53 -5.63
N ALA A 22 -38.16 50.61 -5.33
CA ALA A 22 -37.32 49.42 -5.31
C ALA A 22 -37.63 48.60 -4.05
N THR A 23 -38.65 47.78 -4.11
CA THR A 23 -38.87 46.69 -3.17
C THR A 23 -37.62 45.84 -3.16
N LEU A 24 -36.85 45.90 -2.03
CA LEU A 24 -35.69 45.04 -1.80
C LEU A 24 -36.18 43.58 -1.72
N THR A 25 -36.30 42.93 -2.86
CA THR A 25 -36.56 41.49 -2.90
C THR A 25 -35.32 40.80 -2.37
N VAL A 26 -35.36 40.36 -1.10
CA VAL A 26 -34.31 39.57 -0.50
C VAL A 26 -34.23 38.25 -1.28
N PRO A 27 -33.10 37.93 -1.90
CA PRO A 27 -32.98 36.69 -2.68
C PRO A 27 -33.21 35.48 -1.77
N VAL A 28 -34.25 34.71 -2.05
CA VAL A 28 -34.54 33.46 -1.34
C VAL A 28 -33.65 32.37 -1.90
N PHE A 29 -32.70 31.89 -1.11
CA PHE A 29 -31.81 30.82 -1.47
C PHE A 29 -32.38 29.47 -1.03
N LYS A 30 -32.16 28.41 -1.82
CA LYS A 30 -32.50 27.04 -1.46
C LYS A 30 -31.67 26.60 -0.24
N SER A 31 -32.29 25.81 0.67
CA SER A 31 -31.58 25.27 1.84
C SER A 31 -30.38 24.42 1.42
N LYS A 32 -29.27 24.54 2.15
CA LYS A 32 -28.01 23.81 1.95
C LYS A 32 -27.62 23.05 3.21
N THR A 33 -26.76 22.04 3.05
CA THR A 33 -26.13 21.35 4.19
C THR A 33 -24.83 22.07 4.57
N CYS A 34 -24.69 22.43 5.83
CA CYS A 34 -23.48 23.04 6.37
C CYS A 34 -22.27 22.13 6.17
N LYS A 35 -21.17 22.66 5.64
CA LYS A 35 -19.96 21.87 5.39
C LYS A 35 -19.22 21.48 6.67
N ALA A 36 -19.45 22.16 7.79
CA ALA A 36 -18.84 21.84 9.07
C ALA A 36 -19.71 20.88 9.91
N CYS A 37 -20.92 21.32 10.34
CA CYS A 37 -21.77 20.55 11.26
C CYS A 37 -22.79 19.61 10.59
N ARG A 38 -22.89 19.64 9.25
CA ARG A 38 -23.84 18.86 8.47
C ARG A 38 -25.32 19.20 8.65
N ALA A 39 -25.68 20.17 9.50
CA ALA A 39 -27.05 20.65 9.65
C ALA A 39 -27.55 21.37 8.37
N ARG A 40 -28.85 21.29 8.12
CA ARG A 40 -29.48 22.05 7.04
C ARG A 40 -29.70 23.51 7.48
N PHE A 41 -29.42 24.46 6.61
CA PHE A 41 -29.62 25.88 6.85
C PHE A 41 -30.02 26.61 5.56
N THR A 42 -30.68 27.76 5.69
CA THR A 42 -30.96 28.64 4.57
C THR A 42 -29.87 29.72 4.49
N PRO A 43 -29.07 29.75 3.41
CA PRO A 43 -27.99 30.72 3.31
C PRO A 43 -28.52 32.14 3.08
N SER A 44 -27.86 33.15 3.66
CA SER A 44 -28.13 34.58 3.41
C SER A 44 -27.36 35.11 2.19
N LYS A 45 -26.33 34.38 1.72
CA LYS A 45 -25.51 34.74 0.56
C LYS A 45 -25.29 33.54 -0.35
N LYS A 46 -25.20 33.78 -1.69
CA LYS A 46 -25.07 32.72 -2.71
C LYS A 46 -23.94 31.72 -2.44
N LEU A 47 -22.80 32.18 -1.95
CA LEU A 47 -21.60 31.36 -1.71
C LEU A 47 -21.45 30.87 -0.25
N GLN A 48 -22.44 31.12 0.61
CA GLN A 48 -22.39 30.66 1.98
C GLN A 48 -22.37 29.13 2.03
N ALA A 49 -21.33 28.57 2.67
CA ALA A 49 -21.08 27.13 2.76
C ALA A 49 -21.33 26.55 4.15
N VAL A 50 -21.51 27.42 5.17
CA VAL A 50 -21.66 27.05 6.60
C VAL A 50 -22.80 27.87 7.20
N CYS A 51 -23.43 27.34 8.28
CA CYS A 51 -24.61 27.97 8.90
C CYS A 51 -24.28 29.26 9.67
N ASP A 52 -23.15 29.28 10.39
CA ASP A 52 -22.74 30.40 11.25
C ASP A 52 -21.21 30.60 11.27
N HIS A 53 -20.73 31.58 12.05
CA HIS A 53 -19.30 31.89 12.14
C HIS A 53 -18.52 30.78 12.86
N ARG A 54 -19.07 30.12 13.90
CA ARG A 54 -18.40 29.00 14.60
C ARG A 54 -18.16 27.84 13.64
N CYS A 55 -19.14 27.57 12.77
CA CYS A 55 -18.99 26.58 11.71
C CYS A 55 -17.98 27.01 10.65
N ALA A 56 -17.77 28.31 10.41
CA ALA A 56 -16.73 28.82 9.53
C ALA A 56 -15.35 28.55 10.13
N GLU A 57 -15.15 28.85 11.44
CA GLU A 57 -13.92 28.59 12.16
C GLU A 57 -13.59 27.09 12.18
N LEU A 58 -14.57 26.25 12.51
CA LEU A 58 -14.42 24.78 12.47
C LEU A 58 -14.02 24.28 11.10
N LEU A 59 -14.60 24.83 10.04
CA LEU A 59 -14.24 24.43 8.67
C LEU A 59 -12.82 24.84 8.28
N VAL A 60 -12.37 26.01 8.74
CA VAL A 60 -10.98 26.48 8.55
C VAL A 60 -10.01 25.55 9.28
N GLU A 61 -10.29 25.22 10.56
CA GLU A 61 -9.45 24.33 11.35
C GLU A 61 -9.41 22.91 10.76
N GLN A 62 -10.55 22.36 10.35
CA GLN A 62 -10.59 21.06 9.65
C GLN A 62 -9.77 21.05 8.37
N ARG A 63 -9.77 22.15 7.61
CA ARG A 63 -8.94 22.27 6.39
C ARG A 63 -7.46 22.35 6.73
N ARG A 64 -7.12 23.13 7.76
CA ARG A 64 -5.74 23.26 8.26
C ARG A 64 -5.21 21.91 8.71
N GLN A 65 -6.00 21.17 9.52
CA GLN A 65 -5.62 19.83 9.98
C GLN A 65 -5.41 18.84 8.84
N LYS A 66 -6.32 18.82 7.87
CA LYS A 66 -6.18 17.98 6.67
C LYS A 66 -4.92 18.32 5.86
N GLU A 67 -4.57 19.59 5.78
CA GLU A 67 -3.35 20.03 5.08
C GLU A 67 -2.09 19.60 5.85
N VAL A 68 -2.09 19.71 7.18
CA VAL A 68 -1.00 19.20 8.04
C VAL A 68 -0.85 17.70 7.87
N ASP A 69 -1.96 16.95 7.97
CA ASP A 69 -1.95 15.49 7.79
C ASP A 69 -1.45 15.09 6.40
N ARG A 70 -1.83 15.82 5.36
CA ARG A 70 -1.34 15.60 3.99
C ARG A 70 0.17 15.78 3.91
N ARG A 71 0.69 16.91 4.42
CA ARG A 71 2.14 17.19 4.44
C ARG A 71 2.90 16.14 5.22
N MET A 72 2.42 15.77 6.41
CA MET A 72 3.05 14.72 7.20
C MET A 72 3.10 13.36 6.48
N ARG A 73 2.08 13.02 5.68
CA ARG A 73 2.09 11.81 4.86
C ARG A 73 3.12 11.91 3.72
N GLU A 74 3.17 13.04 3.04
CA GLU A 74 4.14 13.31 1.97
C GLU A 74 5.58 13.24 2.51
N ASP A 75 5.86 13.87 3.65
CA ASP A 75 7.16 13.84 4.32
C ASP A 75 7.55 12.41 4.75
N ARG A 76 6.61 11.62 5.25
CA ARG A 76 6.84 10.21 5.58
C ARG A 76 7.22 9.39 4.35
N VAL A 77 6.52 9.60 3.24
CA VAL A 77 6.79 8.91 1.98
C VAL A 77 8.17 9.30 1.43
N SER A 78 8.47 10.61 1.38
CA SER A 78 9.76 11.10 0.88
C SER A 78 10.93 10.65 1.75
N THR A 79 10.80 10.75 3.07
CA THR A 79 11.81 10.26 4.03
C THR A 79 12.04 8.76 3.88
N ARG A 80 10.96 7.98 3.72
CA ARG A 80 11.09 6.54 3.50
C ARG A 80 11.81 6.23 2.19
N ALA A 81 11.46 6.91 1.11
CA ALA A 81 12.11 6.74 -0.18
C ALA A 81 13.61 7.08 -0.10
N ALA A 82 13.96 8.18 0.57
CA ALA A 82 15.36 8.58 0.79
C ALA A 82 16.13 7.53 1.61
N LEU A 83 15.53 7.03 2.70
CA LEU A 83 16.13 5.95 3.51
C LEU A 83 16.28 4.65 2.71
N ASP A 84 15.30 4.31 1.87
CA ASP A 84 15.36 3.10 1.05
C ASP A 84 16.45 3.21 -0.04
N ALA A 85 16.70 4.41 -0.56
CA ALA A 85 17.73 4.64 -1.58
C ALA A 85 19.16 4.38 -1.08
N ILE A 86 19.42 4.59 0.21
CA ILE A 86 20.75 4.37 0.82
C ILE A 86 20.97 2.94 1.34
N LYS A 87 19.92 2.10 1.35
CA LYS A 87 20.05 0.72 1.84
C LYS A 87 20.86 -0.15 0.88
N PRO A 88 21.84 -0.92 1.38
CA PRO A 88 22.66 -1.79 0.54
C PRO A 88 21.84 -2.94 -0.03
N ARG A 89 22.32 -3.50 -1.16
CA ARG A 89 21.69 -4.66 -1.82
C ARG A 89 21.47 -5.84 -0.85
N SER A 90 22.39 -6.06 0.10
CA SER A 90 22.28 -7.11 1.11
C SER A 90 21.05 -6.98 2.02
N HIS A 91 20.63 -5.75 2.31
CA HIS A 91 19.37 -5.48 3.02
C HIS A 91 18.16 -6.01 2.23
N TRP A 92 18.08 -5.68 0.96
CA TRP A 92 16.96 -6.09 0.10
C TRP A 92 16.94 -7.60 -0.14
N LEU A 93 18.13 -8.20 -0.27
CA LEU A 93 18.28 -9.65 -0.37
C LEU A 93 17.74 -10.38 0.88
N LYS A 94 18.05 -9.88 2.08
CA LYS A 94 17.51 -10.41 3.34
C LYS A 94 15.99 -10.25 3.42
N GLN A 95 15.45 -9.12 2.97
CA GLN A 95 14.01 -8.86 2.97
C GLN A 95 13.25 -9.78 2.00
N ALA A 96 13.79 -10.00 0.79
CA ALA A 96 13.23 -10.93 -0.17
C ALA A 96 13.25 -12.36 0.37
N GLN A 97 14.39 -12.81 0.95
CA GLN A 97 14.50 -14.13 1.56
C GLN A 97 13.49 -14.34 2.69
N ALA A 98 13.33 -13.34 3.56
CA ALA A 98 12.36 -13.42 4.65
C ALA A 98 10.91 -13.56 4.14
N ALA A 99 10.56 -12.86 3.05
CA ALA A 99 9.24 -12.94 2.43
C ALA A 99 8.99 -14.33 1.81
N VAL A 100 9.95 -14.84 1.02
CA VAL A 100 9.88 -16.19 0.43
C VAL A 100 9.79 -17.25 1.53
N ASN A 101 10.61 -17.17 2.57
CA ASN A 101 10.58 -18.14 3.67
C ASN A 101 9.24 -18.12 4.41
N ALA A 102 8.64 -16.93 4.61
CA ALA A 102 7.34 -16.82 5.25
C ALA A 102 6.22 -17.43 4.38
N TYR A 103 6.26 -17.18 3.08
CA TYR A 103 5.35 -17.79 2.12
C TYR A 103 5.47 -19.32 2.13
N VAL A 104 6.69 -19.87 2.03
CA VAL A 104 6.93 -21.32 2.02
C VAL A 104 6.40 -21.99 3.30
N ARG A 105 6.62 -21.37 4.46
CA ARG A 105 6.08 -21.90 5.73
C ARG A 105 4.54 -21.91 5.74
N ALA A 106 3.90 -20.91 5.15
CA ALA A 106 2.44 -20.87 5.05
C ALA A 106 1.93 -21.85 4.01
N ARG A 107 2.57 -21.93 2.82
CA ARG A 107 2.23 -22.90 1.74
C ARG A 107 2.26 -24.35 2.23
N ASP A 108 3.25 -24.66 3.06
CA ASP A 108 3.49 -26.01 3.57
C ASP A 108 2.92 -26.23 5.00
N ALA A 109 2.08 -25.31 5.50
CA ALA A 109 1.43 -25.45 6.81
C ALA A 109 0.61 -26.76 6.87
N GLY A 110 0.67 -27.44 8.01
CA GLY A 110 -0.01 -28.74 8.20
C GLY A 110 0.64 -29.92 7.48
N ARG A 111 1.62 -29.69 6.59
CA ARG A 111 2.32 -30.79 5.91
C ARG A 111 3.48 -31.33 6.77
N PRO A 112 3.82 -32.63 6.64
CA PRO A 112 4.95 -33.20 7.36
C PRO A 112 6.29 -32.56 6.94
N CYS A 113 7.31 -32.70 7.79
CA CYS A 113 8.68 -32.28 7.47
C CYS A 113 9.16 -32.99 6.20
N ILE A 114 9.66 -32.21 5.24
CA ILE A 114 10.13 -32.74 3.94
C ILE A 114 11.20 -33.82 4.08
N SER A 115 12.07 -33.73 5.10
CA SER A 115 13.17 -34.69 5.29
C SER A 115 12.76 -35.90 6.14
N CYS A 116 12.20 -35.71 7.33
CA CYS A 116 11.95 -36.84 8.24
C CYS A 116 10.49 -37.32 8.31
N GLY A 117 9.60 -36.69 7.58
CA GLY A 117 8.19 -37.07 7.54
C GLY A 117 7.41 -36.85 8.83
N LYS A 118 8.03 -36.25 9.88
CA LYS A 118 7.31 -35.98 11.14
C LYS A 118 6.21 -34.93 10.93
N PRO A 119 5.05 -35.10 11.61
CA PRO A 119 3.96 -34.16 11.56
C PRO A 119 4.37 -32.72 11.87
N ASP A 120 3.56 -31.74 11.44
CA ASP A 120 3.78 -30.33 11.73
C ASP A 120 3.46 -30.02 13.20
N ILE A 121 4.43 -30.23 14.06
CA ILE A 121 4.35 -29.96 15.49
C ILE A 121 5.42 -28.92 15.82
N GLY A 122 5.02 -27.69 16.12
CA GLY A 122 5.89 -26.62 16.54
C GLY A 122 6.51 -25.77 15.41
N SER A 123 7.71 -25.24 15.65
CA SER A 123 8.35 -24.31 14.72
C SER A 123 8.90 -25.00 13.49
N ARG A 124 8.70 -24.38 12.32
CA ARG A 124 9.20 -24.83 11.02
C ARG A 124 10.08 -23.77 10.38
N ASP A 125 11.15 -24.24 9.76
CA ASP A 125 12.01 -23.46 8.89
C ASP A 125 11.63 -23.67 7.42
N ALA A 126 11.93 -22.68 6.58
CA ALA A 126 11.98 -22.85 5.13
C ALA A 126 13.38 -23.37 4.78
N GLY A 127 13.53 -24.70 4.76
CA GLY A 127 14.80 -25.36 4.47
C GLY A 127 15.04 -25.41 2.95
N HIS A 128 16.31 -25.25 2.56
CA HIS A 128 16.75 -25.38 1.17
C HIS A 128 17.34 -26.78 0.92
N PHE A 129 16.96 -27.41 -0.17
CA PHE A 129 17.60 -28.68 -0.61
C PHE A 129 19.06 -28.41 -0.95
N PHE A 130 19.34 -27.51 -1.87
CA PHE A 130 20.68 -26.96 -2.06
C PHE A 130 20.80 -25.66 -1.30
N THR A 131 21.79 -25.60 -0.38
CA THR A 131 22.02 -24.41 0.43
C THR A 131 22.32 -23.19 -0.45
N VAL A 132 22.00 -22.01 0.05
CA VAL A 132 22.27 -20.74 -0.65
C VAL A 132 23.77 -20.53 -0.90
N GLY A 133 24.63 -21.08 -0.06
CA GLY A 133 26.09 -21.02 -0.26
C GLY A 133 26.58 -21.94 -1.35
N ALA A 134 25.98 -23.14 -1.49
CA ALA A 134 26.37 -24.10 -2.50
C ALA A 134 25.79 -23.76 -3.89
N ARG A 135 24.53 -23.31 -3.94
CA ARG A 135 23.78 -23.02 -5.17
C ARG A 135 23.03 -21.69 -5.03
N PRO A 136 23.72 -20.54 -5.10
CA PRO A 136 23.09 -19.22 -4.94
C PRO A 136 22.04 -18.92 -6.00
N GLU A 137 22.12 -19.51 -7.17
CA GLU A 137 21.17 -19.41 -8.27
C GLU A 137 19.80 -20.02 -7.94
N LEU A 138 19.74 -21.01 -7.04
CA LEU A 138 18.52 -21.67 -6.57
C LEU A 138 17.91 -21.01 -5.32
N ARG A 139 18.46 -19.88 -4.90
CA ARG A 139 18.11 -19.20 -3.63
C ARG A 139 16.61 -18.97 -3.47
N PHE A 140 15.91 -18.62 -4.53
CA PHE A 140 14.49 -18.29 -4.53
C PHE A 140 13.64 -19.27 -5.33
N ASP A 141 14.23 -20.38 -5.77
CA ASP A 141 13.50 -21.44 -6.46
C ASP A 141 12.60 -22.18 -5.47
N LEU A 142 11.28 -22.16 -5.71
CA LEU A 142 10.31 -22.78 -4.82
C LEU A 142 10.39 -24.31 -4.76
N ASP A 143 10.97 -24.94 -5.79
CA ASP A 143 11.25 -26.37 -5.79
C ASP A 143 12.41 -26.71 -4.87
N ASN A 144 13.31 -25.75 -4.65
CA ASN A 144 14.45 -25.90 -3.75
C ASN A 144 14.11 -25.62 -2.29
N ILE A 145 12.91 -25.06 -1.97
CA ILE A 145 12.60 -24.55 -0.62
C ILE A 145 11.31 -25.17 -0.09
N HIS A 146 11.39 -25.90 1.00
CA HIS A 146 10.22 -26.55 1.64
C HIS A 146 10.27 -26.44 3.17
N ALA A 147 9.07 -26.63 3.81
CA ALA A 147 8.99 -26.63 5.26
C ALA A 147 9.74 -27.83 5.84
N GLN A 148 10.64 -27.55 6.76
CA GLN A 148 11.50 -28.51 7.43
C GLN A 148 11.47 -28.26 8.93
N CYS A 149 11.50 -29.31 9.76
CA CYS A 149 11.58 -29.13 11.20
C CYS A 149 12.98 -28.60 11.60
N VAL A 150 13.05 -27.84 12.69
CA VAL A 150 14.28 -27.25 13.21
C VAL A 150 15.40 -28.29 13.36
N ARG A 151 15.06 -29.50 13.87
CA ARG A 151 16.03 -30.59 14.01
C ARG A 151 16.70 -30.96 12.68
N CYS A 152 15.91 -31.18 11.61
CA CYS A 152 16.45 -31.54 10.30
C CYS A 152 17.19 -30.37 9.67
N ASN A 153 16.64 -29.16 9.74
CA ASN A 153 17.21 -27.99 9.10
C ASN A 153 18.50 -27.51 9.77
N GLN A 154 18.46 -27.34 11.11
CA GLN A 154 19.55 -26.69 11.84
C GLN A 154 20.53 -27.71 12.45
N HIS A 155 20.03 -28.79 13.12
CA HIS A 155 20.85 -29.71 13.84
C HIS A 155 21.38 -30.89 13.01
N GLN A 156 20.76 -31.17 11.87
CA GLN A 156 21.18 -32.22 10.94
C GLN A 156 21.63 -31.65 9.58
N HIS A 157 22.08 -30.39 9.55
CA HIS A 157 22.61 -29.72 8.34
C HIS A 157 21.73 -29.88 7.09
N GLY A 158 20.41 -29.75 7.26
CA GLY A 158 19.43 -29.91 6.19
C GLY A 158 18.96 -31.35 5.96
N ASN A 159 19.62 -32.36 6.59
CA ASN A 159 19.28 -33.80 6.43
C ASN A 159 19.04 -34.16 4.94
N VAL A 160 20.04 -33.84 4.10
CA VAL A 160 19.95 -33.76 2.63
C VAL A 160 19.53 -35.08 1.99
N ALA A 161 20.03 -36.21 2.44
CA ALA A 161 19.69 -37.53 1.89
C ALA A 161 18.16 -37.79 1.99
N PHE A 162 17.61 -37.61 3.19
CA PHE A 162 16.17 -37.76 3.41
C PHE A 162 15.36 -36.64 2.78
N TYR A 163 15.96 -35.41 2.67
CA TYR A 163 15.33 -34.32 1.94
C TYR A 163 15.12 -34.69 0.47
N ARG A 164 16.14 -35.27 -0.22
CA ARG A 164 16.02 -35.72 -1.60
C ARG A 164 14.90 -36.73 -1.78
N ILE A 165 14.78 -37.71 -0.89
CA ILE A 165 13.71 -38.73 -0.93
C ILE A 165 12.34 -38.07 -0.81
N GLY A 166 12.12 -37.23 0.18
CA GLY A 166 10.87 -36.52 0.39
C GLY A 166 10.57 -35.54 -0.74
N LEU A 167 11.59 -34.87 -1.28
CA LEU A 167 11.47 -33.96 -2.41
C LEU A 167 11.04 -34.69 -3.68
N THR A 168 11.67 -35.81 -4.00
CA THR A 168 11.28 -36.67 -5.14
C THR A 168 9.82 -37.11 -5.03
N ALA A 169 9.40 -37.54 -3.84
CA ALA A 169 8.00 -37.91 -3.60
C ALA A 169 7.04 -36.72 -3.77
N LYS A 170 7.47 -35.50 -3.46
CA LYS A 170 6.62 -34.29 -3.50
C LYS A 170 6.53 -33.66 -4.88
N ILE A 171 7.66 -33.53 -5.60
CA ILE A 171 7.74 -32.80 -6.87
C ILE A 171 8.10 -33.66 -8.08
N GLY A 172 8.43 -34.91 -7.89
CA GLY A 172 8.81 -35.86 -8.94
C GLY A 172 10.30 -35.78 -9.30
N GLU A 173 10.83 -36.89 -9.86
CA GLU A 173 12.26 -37.03 -10.19
C GLU A 173 12.73 -36.01 -11.25
N ALA A 174 11.91 -35.70 -12.26
CA ALA A 174 12.28 -34.74 -13.31
C ALA A 174 12.59 -33.33 -12.76
N ARG A 175 11.80 -32.85 -11.76
CA ARG A 175 12.05 -31.55 -11.13
C ARG A 175 13.26 -31.59 -10.19
N VAL A 176 13.51 -32.71 -9.54
CA VAL A 176 14.73 -32.92 -8.74
C VAL A 176 15.94 -32.92 -9.64
N ALA A 177 15.95 -33.67 -10.75
CA ALA A 177 17.02 -33.69 -11.72
C ALA A 177 17.30 -32.29 -12.30
N ARG A 178 16.25 -31.48 -12.54
CA ARG A 178 16.42 -30.08 -12.90
C ARG A 178 17.21 -29.31 -11.84
N LEU A 179 16.86 -29.46 -10.56
CA LEU A 179 17.59 -28.77 -9.47
C LEU A 179 19.04 -29.24 -9.38
N GLU A 180 19.31 -30.51 -9.62
CA GLU A 180 20.65 -31.12 -9.61
C GLU A 180 21.49 -30.72 -10.84
N GLY A 181 20.83 -30.32 -11.93
CA GLY A 181 21.46 -29.92 -13.18
C GLY A 181 22.17 -28.54 -13.12
N PRO A 182 22.76 -28.11 -14.22
CA PRO A 182 23.41 -26.81 -14.30
C PRO A 182 22.37 -25.68 -14.36
N HIS A 183 22.67 -24.55 -13.71
CA HIS A 183 21.85 -23.34 -13.73
C HIS A 183 22.67 -22.11 -14.06
N ALA A 184 22.06 -21.15 -14.75
CA ALA A 184 22.69 -19.85 -14.97
C ALA A 184 22.75 -19.05 -13.65
N PRO A 185 23.80 -18.26 -13.45
CA PRO A 185 23.92 -17.41 -12.26
C PRO A 185 22.74 -16.47 -12.08
N LEU A 186 22.17 -16.42 -10.90
CA LEU A 186 21.06 -15.54 -10.55
C LEU A 186 21.55 -14.11 -10.32
N LYS A 187 21.26 -13.22 -11.26
CA LYS A 187 21.62 -11.80 -11.19
C LYS A 187 20.35 -10.98 -10.91
N LEU A 188 20.12 -10.60 -9.66
CA LEU A 188 18.99 -9.76 -9.26
C LEU A 188 19.47 -8.37 -8.88
N THR A 189 18.82 -7.36 -9.45
CA THR A 189 18.99 -5.95 -9.09
C THR A 189 18.20 -5.62 -7.79
N ILE A 190 18.41 -4.43 -7.23
CA ILE A 190 17.59 -3.98 -6.07
C ILE A 190 16.10 -3.93 -6.41
N PRO A 191 15.67 -3.36 -7.56
CA PRO A 191 14.27 -3.42 -7.98
C PRO A 191 13.69 -4.84 -8.07
N ASP A 192 14.48 -5.80 -8.61
CA ASP A 192 14.02 -7.20 -8.69
C ASP A 192 13.80 -7.82 -7.30
N LEU A 193 14.69 -7.53 -6.36
CA LEU A 193 14.57 -7.98 -4.97
C LEU A 193 13.38 -7.35 -4.25
N GLN A 194 13.08 -6.09 -4.54
CA GLN A 194 11.91 -5.40 -4.01
C GLN A 194 10.62 -6.01 -4.60
N ALA A 195 10.57 -6.23 -5.90
CA ALA A 195 9.44 -6.86 -6.58
C ALA A 195 9.19 -8.28 -6.05
N LEU A 196 10.25 -9.08 -5.89
CA LEU A 196 10.18 -10.44 -5.34
C LEU A 196 9.62 -10.44 -3.91
N ARG A 197 10.13 -9.55 -3.06
CA ARG A 197 9.63 -9.37 -1.69
C ARG A 197 8.14 -9.05 -1.67
N ASP A 198 7.71 -8.10 -2.50
CA ASP A 198 6.34 -7.60 -2.49
C ASP A 198 5.37 -8.62 -3.09
N HIS A 199 5.81 -9.38 -4.10
CA HIS A 199 5.07 -10.52 -4.65
C HIS A 199 4.79 -11.56 -3.56
N TYR A 200 5.81 -12.10 -2.87
CA TYR A 200 5.58 -13.13 -1.86
C TYR A 200 4.88 -12.63 -0.60
N ARG A 201 4.94 -11.34 -0.30
CA ARG A 201 4.09 -10.74 0.73
C ARG A 201 2.62 -10.68 0.31
N ALA A 202 2.34 -10.46 -0.97
CA ALA A 202 0.98 -10.51 -1.51
C ALA A 202 0.45 -11.95 -1.49
N GLU A 203 1.20 -12.90 -2.05
CA GLU A 203 0.85 -14.33 -2.02
C GLU A 203 0.57 -14.84 -0.60
N LEU A 204 1.42 -14.47 0.37
CA LEU A 204 1.19 -14.82 1.78
C LEU A 204 -0.12 -14.25 2.34
N ARG A 205 -0.52 -13.04 1.91
CA ARG A 205 -1.80 -12.45 2.35
C ARG A 205 -3.00 -13.21 1.77
N GLU A 206 -2.92 -13.63 0.51
CA GLU A 206 -3.99 -14.41 -0.11
C GLU A 206 -4.11 -15.80 0.56
N LEU A 207 -3.01 -16.53 0.74
CA LEU A 207 -3.02 -17.82 1.45
C LEU A 207 -3.65 -17.72 2.86
N LYS A 208 -3.44 -16.60 3.56
CA LYS A 208 -4.02 -16.41 4.90
C LYS A 208 -5.49 -16.03 4.91
N LYS A 209 -6.07 -15.66 3.77
CA LYS A 209 -7.52 -15.43 3.66
C LYS A 209 -8.28 -16.72 3.35
N GLU A 210 -7.58 -17.68 2.72
CA GLU A 210 -8.14 -18.98 2.32
C GLU A 210 -8.05 -20.03 3.43
N ALA A 211 -7.22 -19.81 4.45
CA ALA A 211 -7.00 -20.70 5.60
C ALA A 211 -7.92 -20.37 6.78
#